data_6414f5b162280f5c8d048f53b1108b63
#
_entry.id   6414f5b162280f5c8d048f53b1108b63
#
_cell.length_a   1.000
_cell.length_b   1.000
_cell.length_c   1.000
_cell.angle_alpha   90.00
_cell.angle_beta   90.00
_cell.angle_gamma   90.00
#
_symmetry.space_group_name_H-M   'P 1'
#
loop_
_entity.id
_entity.type
_entity.pdbx_description
1 polymer ?
#
loop_
_entity_poly.entity_id
_entity_poly.type
_entity_poly.pdbx_seq_one_letter_code
_entity_poly.pdbx_strand_id
1 'polypeptide(L)'
;MKKRQGRDEFVLREDDPAEDWDAKGSRNRTGQVSRDDRDPEAGSHGRTRKEQKEFRQAVQKEVRREVKKQVKRERKRSGLRRFLFTLILFVCLCLAGIYAVVNHAYGKMNYQEIASVKSEPMKEDGVINILLIGNDSRENGEDGRSDAMILLSVSTRTKTIAMTSLLRDMYVEIPGHDGNRLNAAYAFGGAELLMETVEKNLGITVNRYVQVNFEAFANLVDAVGGVDLELSSGEKELVNGYLNEYNELTGKEFGTDYLQDLTDGMVHLNGPQALAYSRNRYIGTDFGRTERQRKVLAEVVHQLPQALWHPRALENGLLPNLTTNLTVGECYRLTLMAPFGVRYDMQHGSIPLDGTYRDATIRKMAVLEVDFDANRKYLQELLYEKKKENG
;
A
#
# COMPACT_ATOMS: atom_id res chain seq x y z
N MET A 1 -27.84 4.45 52.15
CA MET A 1 -27.75 2.97 52.23
C MET A 1 -26.55 2.57 51.39
N LYS A 2 -25.37 2.36 51.99
CA LYS A 2 -24.74 1.13 52.51
C LYS A 2 -24.81 -0.03 51.51
N LYS A 3 -23.66 -0.46 50.93
CA LYS A 3 -22.53 -1.25 51.43
C LYS A 3 -21.51 -1.42 50.30
N ARG A 4 -20.19 -1.11 50.41
CA ARG A 4 -19.06 -1.94 50.91
C ARG A 4 -18.76 -3.12 49.97
N GLN A 5 -17.60 -3.14 49.39
CA GLN A 5 -16.19 -3.48 49.76
C GLN A 5 -15.75 -4.78 49.08
N GLY A 6 -14.55 -4.80 48.56
CA GLY A 6 -13.75 -5.95 48.17
C GLY A 6 -12.44 -5.53 47.46
N ARG A 7 -11.46 -5.10 48.26
CA ARG A 7 -10.04 -5.07 47.87
C ARG A 7 -9.49 -6.47 48.19
N ASP A 8 -8.79 -7.06 47.27
CA ASP A 8 -7.83 -8.13 47.56
C ASP A 8 -6.43 -7.66 47.12
N GLU A 9 -5.67 -7.34 48.15
CA GLU A 9 -4.20 -7.21 48.14
C GLU A 9 -3.59 -8.58 47.91
N PHE A 10 -2.72 -8.67 46.92
CA PHE A 10 -1.82 -9.83 46.75
C PHE A 10 -0.46 -9.48 47.33
N VAL A 11 -0.19 -10.03 48.51
CA VAL A 11 1.08 -9.94 49.24
C VAL A 11 2.11 -10.85 48.59
N LEU A 12 3.24 -10.27 48.20
CA LEU A 12 4.47 -10.99 47.88
C LEU A 12 5.06 -11.60 49.14
N ARG A 13 5.24 -12.91 49.16
CA ARG A 13 6.11 -13.60 50.10
C ARG A 13 7.44 -13.91 49.41
N GLU A 14 8.50 -13.29 49.91
CA GLU A 14 9.87 -13.75 49.82
C GLU A 14 9.97 -15.04 50.67
N ASP A 15 10.45 -16.12 50.06
CA ASP A 15 11.17 -17.19 50.74
C ASP A 15 12.08 -17.86 49.70
N ASP A 16 13.39 -17.56 49.79
CA ASP A 16 14.49 -18.37 49.30
C ASP A 16 14.61 -19.64 50.17
N PRO A 17 14.90 -20.81 49.63
CA PRO A 17 16.17 -21.39 49.99
C PRO A 17 16.89 -22.08 48.81
N ALA A 18 18.16 -21.74 48.71
CA ALA A 18 19.17 -22.63 48.15
C ALA A 18 19.22 -23.92 48.91
N GLU A 19 19.30 -25.01 48.22
CA GLU A 19 20.04 -26.24 48.47
C GLU A 19 19.34 -27.46 47.82
N ASP A 20 20.16 -28.31 47.28
CA ASP A 20 19.93 -29.72 46.93
C ASP A 20 19.56 -30.07 45.47
N TRP A 21 20.59 -30.19 44.66
CA TRP A 21 20.59 -31.04 43.48
C TRP A 21 21.67 -32.11 43.59
N ASP A 22 21.40 -33.09 44.42
CA ASP A 22 22.06 -34.37 44.34
C ASP A 22 21.07 -35.50 44.05
N ALA A 23 21.43 -36.26 43.03
CA ALA A 23 21.10 -37.65 42.84
C ALA A 23 19.67 -38.12 42.93
N LYS A 24 19.01 -38.26 41.77
CA LYS A 24 18.10 -39.41 41.55
C LYS A 24 17.79 -39.60 40.05
N GLY A 25 18.12 -40.79 39.59
CA GLY A 25 17.25 -41.43 38.61
C GLY A 25 17.81 -41.86 37.28
N SER A 26 18.58 -42.89 37.26
CA SER A 26 18.46 -43.83 36.16
C SER A 26 18.57 -45.27 36.67
N ARG A 27 17.42 -45.84 36.97
CA ARG A 27 17.21 -47.29 37.03
C ARG A 27 16.33 -47.69 35.87
N ASN A 28 16.83 -48.52 35.01
CA ASN A 28 16.28 -49.77 34.51
C ASN A 28 16.70 -50.06 33.09
N ARG A 29 17.57 -51.09 32.98
CA ARG A 29 17.24 -52.26 32.14
C ARG A 29 18.24 -53.37 32.46
N THR A 30 17.71 -54.31 33.19
CA THR A 30 18.29 -55.67 33.40
C THR A 30 18.41 -56.38 32.07
N GLY A 31 19.61 -56.79 31.74
CA GLY A 31 19.91 -57.77 30.71
C GLY A 31 20.87 -58.76 31.33
N GLN A 32 20.35 -59.96 31.63
CA GLN A 32 21.17 -61.13 32.05
C GLN A 32 22.24 -61.41 31.01
N VAL A 33 23.50 -61.52 31.46
CA VAL A 33 24.54 -62.23 30.73
C VAL A 33 25.18 -63.23 31.71
N SER A 34 25.11 -64.46 31.29
CA SER A 34 25.63 -65.66 31.92
C SER A 34 27.10 -65.57 32.25
N ARG A 35 27.48 -66.06 33.41
CA ARG A 35 28.85 -66.43 33.79
C ARG A 35 29.33 -67.51 32.85
N ASP A 36 30.46 -67.29 32.22
CA ASP A 36 31.32 -68.32 31.68
C ASP A 36 32.73 -68.04 32.21
N ASP A 37 33.16 -68.87 33.12
CA ASP A 37 34.51 -68.87 33.69
C ASP A 37 35.48 -69.31 32.62
N ARG A 38 36.38 -68.47 32.19
CA ARG A 38 37.69 -68.84 31.62
C ARG A 38 38.68 -67.73 31.85
N ASP A 39 39.50 -67.86 32.84
CA ASP A 39 40.81 -67.21 32.89
C ASP A 39 41.60 -67.46 31.63
N PRO A 40 42.24 -66.44 31.10
CA PRO A 40 43.61 -66.60 30.67
C PRO A 40 44.51 -65.51 31.28
N GLU A 41 45.43 -65.95 32.08
CA GLU A 41 46.66 -65.21 32.28
C GLU A 41 47.31 -64.93 30.92
N ALA A 42 47.44 -63.67 30.56
CA ALA A 42 48.43 -63.14 29.62
C ALA A 42 48.62 -61.64 29.74
N GLY A 43 49.70 -61.21 30.30
CA GLY A 43 50.41 -60.04 29.81
C GLY A 43 49.94 -58.69 30.24
N SER A 44 49.91 -58.31 31.54
CA SER A 44 49.95 -56.93 31.93
C SER A 44 51.35 -56.37 31.75
N HIS A 45 51.63 -55.82 30.56
CA HIS A 45 52.67 -54.83 30.40
C HIS A 45 52.21 -53.54 31.09
N GLY A 46 52.66 -53.43 32.38
CA GLY A 46 52.42 -52.22 33.17
C GLY A 46 53.12 -51.07 32.49
N ARG A 47 52.26 -50.12 31.97
CA ARG A 47 52.73 -48.82 31.52
C ARG A 47 53.57 -48.22 32.62
N THR A 48 54.78 -47.80 32.34
CA THR A 48 55.62 -47.10 33.30
C THR A 48 54.90 -45.87 33.84
N ARG A 49 55.22 -45.45 35.09
CA ARG A 49 54.62 -44.20 35.70
C ARG A 49 54.74 -43.00 34.76
N LYS A 50 55.74 -42.96 33.93
CA LYS A 50 55.99 -41.89 32.95
C LYS A 50 55.00 -41.93 31.79
N GLU A 51 54.74 -43.10 31.21
CA GLU A 51 53.75 -43.32 30.14
C GLU A 51 52.32 -43.04 30.60
N GLN A 52 51.96 -43.40 31.83
CA GLN A 52 50.67 -43.08 32.41
C GLN A 52 50.50 -41.54 32.59
N LYS A 53 51.53 -40.82 32.95
CA LYS A 53 51.53 -39.38 33.11
C LYS A 53 51.37 -38.66 31.75
N GLU A 54 52.11 -39.13 30.76
CA GLU A 54 52.03 -38.63 29.38
C GLU A 54 50.64 -38.90 28.76
N PHE A 55 50.11 -40.10 28.94
CA PHE A 55 48.75 -40.44 28.48
C PHE A 55 47.69 -39.56 29.13
N ARG A 56 47.73 -39.37 30.46
CA ARG A 56 46.81 -38.48 31.17
C ARG A 56 46.90 -37.01 30.66
N GLN A 57 48.11 -36.53 30.39
CA GLN A 57 48.30 -35.19 29.83
C GLN A 57 47.78 -35.07 28.41
N ALA A 58 47.95 -36.08 27.57
CA ALA A 58 47.43 -36.13 26.22
C ALA A 58 45.87 -36.10 26.21
N VAL A 59 45.25 -36.97 27.03
CA VAL A 59 43.80 -37.03 27.18
C VAL A 59 43.25 -35.69 27.73
N GLN A 60 43.89 -35.09 28.76
CA GLN A 60 43.48 -33.81 29.26
C GLN A 60 43.59 -32.68 28.21
N LYS A 61 44.62 -32.73 27.37
CA LYS A 61 44.82 -31.74 26.29
C LYS A 61 43.71 -31.88 25.21
N GLU A 62 43.33 -33.09 24.90
CA GLU A 62 42.31 -33.40 23.91
C GLU A 62 40.89 -33.01 24.41
N VAL A 63 40.57 -33.39 25.65
CA VAL A 63 39.33 -32.97 26.32
C VAL A 63 39.24 -31.45 26.38
N ARG A 64 40.32 -30.72 26.77
CA ARG A 64 40.34 -29.26 26.78
C ARG A 64 40.12 -28.67 25.39
N ARG A 65 40.64 -29.30 24.32
CA ARG A 65 40.43 -28.88 22.93
C ARG A 65 38.96 -29.02 22.52
N GLU A 66 38.35 -30.17 22.83
CA GLU A 66 36.95 -30.43 22.50
C GLU A 66 35.99 -29.53 23.28
N VAL A 67 36.24 -29.33 24.59
CA VAL A 67 35.48 -28.38 25.41
C VAL A 67 35.57 -26.95 24.85
N LYS A 68 36.79 -26.52 24.48
CA LYS A 68 36.95 -25.18 23.85
C LYS A 68 36.21 -25.10 22.50
N LYS A 69 36.17 -26.12 21.69
CA LYS A 69 35.39 -26.14 20.43
C LYS A 69 33.89 -26.07 20.70
N GLN A 70 33.39 -26.82 21.68
CA GLN A 70 31.98 -26.81 22.06
C GLN A 70 31.56 -25.46 22.60
N VAL A 71 32.30 -24.88 23.54
CA VAL A 71 32.04 -23.52 24.10
C VAL A 71 32.07 -22.47 23.00
N LYS A 72 32.99 -22.56 22.03
CA LYS A 72 33.05 -21.63 20.90
C LYS A 72 31.83 -21.79 19.97
N ARG A 73 31.32 -23.02 19.75
CA ARG A 73 30.10 -23.27 18.98
C ARG A 73 28.85 -22.75 19.69
N GLU A 74 28.74 -22.96 21.00
CA GLU A 74 27.61 -22.45 21.80
C GLU A 74 27.59 -20.93 21.88
N ARG A 75 28.76 -20.29 22.08
CA ARG A 75 28.86 -18.82 22.03
C ARG A 75 28.45 -18.27 20.67
N LYS A 76 28.84 -18.92 19.57
CA LYS A 76 28.44 -18.49 18.22
C LYS A 76 26.94 -18.66 17.99
N ARG A 77 26.34 -19.78 18.49
CA ARG A 77 24.88 -20.00 18.43
C ARG A 77 24.08 -19.01 19.29
N SER A 78 24.55 -18.71 20.50
CA SER A 78 23.92 -17.74 21.37
C SER A 78 24.06 -16.31 20.83
N GLY A 79 25.19 -15.95 20.24
CA GLY A 79 25.40 -14.68 19.55
C GLY A 79 24.45 -14.50 18.37
N LEU A 80 24.30 -15.53 17.52
CA LEU A 80 23.37 -15.53 16.39
C LEU A 80 21.91 -15.40 16.86
N ARG A 81 21.51 -16.14 17.91
CA ARG A 81 20.15 -16.02 18.48
C ARG A 81 19.86 -14.62 19.01
N ARG A 82 20.81 -14.00 19.73
CA ARG A 82 20.66 -12.63 20.21
C ARG A 82 20.58 -11.64 19.05
N PHE A 83 21.41 -11.78 18.02
CA PHE A 83 21.38 -10.97 16.82
C PHE A 83 20.02 -11.09 16.09
N LEU A 84 19.52 -12.31 15.89
CA LEU A 84 18.21 -12.52 15.27
C LEU A 84 17.09 -11.91 16.12
N PHE A 85 17.14 -12.06 17.44
CA PHE A 85 16.16 -11.47 18.34
C PHE A 85 16.17 -9.95 18.26
N THR A 86 17.36 -9.31 18.30
CA THR A 86 17.47 -7.86 18.17
C THR A 86 17.03 -7.35 16.81
N LEU A 87 17.31 -8.11 15.73
CA LEU A 87 16.85 -7.80 14.38
C LEU A 87 15.32 -7.86 14.29
N ILE A 88 14.70 -8.94 14.81
CA ILE A 88 13.23 -9.08 14.83
C ILE A 88 12.62 -7.94 15.64
N LEU A 89 13.15 -7.65 16.82
CA LEU A 89 12.67 -6.54 17.65
C LEU A 89 12.76 -5.20 16.91
N PHE A 90 13.87 -4.94 16.24
CA PHE A 90 14.05 -3.74 15.43
C PHE A 90 13.02 -3.65 14.30
N VAL A 91 12.78 -4.74 13.55
CA VAL A 91 11.77 -4.78 12.50
C VAL A 91 10.37 -4.54 13.08
N CYS A 92 10.03 -5.17 14.21
CA CYS A 92 8.74 -4.93 14.87
C CYS A 92 8.56 -3.47 15.30
N LEU A 93 9.61 -2.83 15.82
CA LEU A 93 9.57 -1.41 16.19
C LEU A 93 9.41 -0.52 14.95
N CYS A 94 10.07 -0.81 13.84
CA CYS A 94 9.89 -0.10 12.58
C CYS A 94 8.44 -0.23 12.07
N LEU A 95 7.89 -1.45 12.04
CA LEU A 95 6.50 -1.68 11.62
C LEU A 95 5.50 -0.97 12.54
N ALA A 96 5.71 -1.00 13.84
CA ALA A 96 4.88 -0.26 14.80
C ALA A 96 4.99 1.26 14.61
N GLY A 97 6.19 1.77 14.32
CA GLY A 97 6.41 3.19 13.99
C GLY A 97 5.66 3.61 12.73
N ILE A 98 5.75 2.83 11.66
CA ILE A 98 4.98 3.08 10.42
C ILE A 98 3.49 3.07 10.71
N TYR A 99 2.99 2.08 11.48
CA TYR A 99 1.58 2.03 11.86
C TYR A 99 1.13 3.27 12.63
N ALA A 100 1.93 3.74 13.58
CA ALA A 100 1.62 4.94 14.35
C ALA A 100 1.53 6.20 13.46
N VAL A 101 2.44 6.35 12.50
CA VAL A 101 2.41 7.45 11.52
C VAL A 101 1.16 7.37 10.63
N VAL A 102 0.87 6.19 10.08
CA VAL A 102 -0.32 5.98 9.24
C VAL A 102 -1.61 6.23 10.03
N ASN A 103 -1.71 5.74 11.26
CA ASN A 103 -2.87 5.96 12.11
C ASN A 103 -3.06 7.44 12.47
N HIS A 104 -1.97 8.16 12.72
CA HIS A 104 -2.02 9.61 12.95
C HIS A 104 -2.51 10.36 11.69
N ALA A 105 -1.93 10.05 10.53
CA ALA A 105 -2.33 10.62 9.25
C ALA A 105 -3.80 10.29 8.91
N TYR A 106 -4.21 9.04 9.13
CA TYR A 106 -5.58 8.59 8.94
C TYR A 106 -6.60 9.39 9.76
N GLY A 107 -6.28 9.74 11.00
CA GLY A 107 -7.15 10.57 11.86
C GLY A 107 -7.40 11.99 11.35
N LYS A 108 -6.70 12.44 10.30
CA LYS A 108 -6.88 13.73 9.65
C LYS A 108 -7.72 13.66 8.36
N MET A 109 -7.99 12.45 7.85
CA MET A 109 -8.82 12.23 6.68
C MET A 109 -10.30 12.22 7.06
N ASN A 110 -11.15 12.53 6.10
CA ASN A 110 -12.60 12.38 6.23
C ASN A 110 -12.98 10.93 5.90
N TYR A 111 -13.08 10.08 6.93
CA TYR A 111 -13.55 8.71 6.73
C TYR A 111 -15.06 8.67 6.59
N GLN A 112 -15.55 8.04 5.52
CA GLN A 112 -16.95 7.82 5.28
C GLN A 112 -17.19 6.34 4.98
N GLU A 113 -17.88 5.65 5.91
CA GLU A 113 -18.24 4.26 5.73
C GLU A 113 -19.30 4.12 4.63
N ILE A 114 -19.12 3.11 3.76
CA ILE A 114 -20.09 2.69 2.75
C ILE A 114 -20.63 1.33 3.14
N ALA A 115 -21.93 1.23 3.37
CA ALA A 115 -22.56 0.00 3.88
C ALA A 115 -22.54 -1.15 2.87
N SER A 116 -22.46 -0.88 1.57
CA SER A 116 -22.45 -1.87 0.50
C SER A 116 -21.14 -2.64 0.37
N VAL A 117 -20.04 -2.14 0.92
CA VAL A 117 -18.71 -2.77 0.82
C VAL A 117 -18.54 -3.86 1.85
N LYS A 118 -18.60 -5.13 1.42
CA LYS A 118 -18.57 -6.32 2.29
C LYS A 118 -17.28 -7.13 2.27
N SER A 119 -16.35 -6.88 1.35
CA SER A 119 -15.18 -7.73 1.15
C SER A 119 -13.84 -7.04 1.47
N GLU A 120 -12.85 -7.83 1.89
CA GLU A 120 -11.44 -7.43 1.93
C GLU A 120 -10.77 -7.82 0.58
N PRO A 121 -10.77 -6.94 -0.44
CA PRO A 121 -10.47 -7.32 -1.83
C PRO A 121 -9.07 -7.92 -2.00
N MET A 122 -8.10 -7.46 -1.24
CA MET A 122 -6.74 -7.97 -1.36
C MET A 122 -6.55 -9.39 -0.82
N LYS A 123 -7.44 -9.86 0.06
CA LYS A 123 -7.39 -11.25 0.56
C LYS A 123 -8.06 -12.23 -0.39
N GLU A 124 -9.15 -11.80 -1.03
CA GLU A 124 -9.95 -12.70 -1.87
C GLU A 124 -9.33 -12.86 -3.25
N ASP A 125 -9.01 -11.76 -3.95
CA ASP A 125 -8.62 -11.80 -5.36
C ASP A 125 -7.17 -11.37 -5.64
N GLY A 126 -6.47 -10.82 -4.67
CA GLY A 126 -5.14 -10.21 -4.87
C GLY A 126 -5.17 -8.95 -5.73
N VAL A 127 -6.36 -8.38 -5.93
CA VAL A 127 -6.61 -7.13 -6.66
C VAL A 127 -7.40 -6.20 -5.76
N ILE A 128 -6.96 -4.93 -5.67
CA ILE A 128 -7.74 -3.87 -5.05
C ILE A 128 -8.08 -2.84 -6.12
N ASN A 129 -9.37 -2.49 -6.24
CA ASN A 129 -9.86 -1.45 -7.11
C ASN A 129 -10.29 -0.25 -6.27
N ILE A 130 -9.66 0.88 -6.49
CA ILE A 130 -9.93 2.15 -5.80
C ILE A 130 -10.43 3.15 -6.84
N LEU A 131 -11.64 3.66 -6.66
CA LEU A 131 -12.17 4.71 -7.52
C LEU A 131 -11.68 6.07 -7.03
N LEU A 132 -10.83 6.70 -7.82
CA LEU A 132 -10.38 8.08 -7.57
C LEU A 132 -11.40 9.03 -8.18
N ILE A 133 -11.95 9.92 -7.35
CA ILE A 133 -13.01 10.86 -7.72
C ILE A 133 -12.48 12.28 -7.54
N GLY A 134 -12.35 13.00 -8.65
CA GLY A 134 -12.07 14.43 -8.64
C GLY A 134 -13.39 15.20 -8.71
N ASN A 135 -13.64 16.00 -7.71
CA ASN A 135 -14.89 16.77 -7.59
C ASN A 135 -14.57 18.28 -7.64
N ASP A 136 -15.46 19.04 -8.28
CA ASP A 136 -15.36 20.51 -8.43
C ASP A 136 -16.05 21.25 -7.26
N SER A 137 -16.40 20.57 -6.16
CA SER A 137 -17.03 21.22 -5.02
C SER A 137 -16.04 22.13 -4.31
N ARG A 138 -16.44 23.38 -4.09
CA ARG A 138 -15.66 24.40 -3.36
C ARG A 138 -15.83 24.31 -1.85
N GLU A 139 -16.86 23.61 -1.38
CA GLU A 139 -17.14 23.33 0.02
C GLU A 139 -17.55 21.88 0.22
N ASN A 140 -17.16 21.30 1.36
CA ASN A 140 -17.54 19.95 1.74
C ASN A 140 -19.07 19.87 1.90
N GLY A 141 -19.77 19.34 0.91
CA GLY A 141 -21.21 19.07 1.00
C GLY A 141 -22.11 19.63 -0.11
N GLU A 142 -21.58 20.37 -1.07
CA GLU A 142 -22.38 20.76 -2.23
C GLU A 142 -22.34 19.73 -3.36
N ASP A 143 -23.46 19.58 -4.10
CA ASP A 143 -23.72 18.66 -5.21
C ASP A 143 -22.80 18.87 -6.42
N GLY A 144 -21.48 18.77 -6.21
CA GLY A 144 -20.48 18.82 -7.28
C GLY A 144 -20.64 17.61 -8.20
N ARG A 145 -20.40 17.79 -9.49
CA ARG A 145 -20.28 16.66 -10.44
C ARG A 145 -18.88 16.09 -10.34
N SER A 146 -18.77 14.77 -10.43
CA SER A 146 -17.46 14.12 -10.61
C SER A 146 -16.97 14.39 -12.03
N ASP A 147 -16.02 15.29 -12.18
CA ASP A 147 -15.44 15.63 -13.50
C ASP A 147 -14.25 14.75 -13.87
N ALA A 148 -13.63 14.10 -12.90
CA ALA A 148 -12.55 13.12 -13.08
C ALA A 148 -12.91 11.84 -12.31
N MET A 149 -12.84 10.70 -13.01
CA MET A 149 -13.06 9.38 -12.43
C MET A 149 -11.98 8.45 -12.97
N ILE A 150 -11.10 7.99 -12.09
CA ILE A 150 -10.01 7.08 -12.46
C ILE A 150 -10.09 5.84 -11.57
N LEU A 151 -10.20 4.69 -12.20
CA LEU A 151 -10.08 3.40 -11.52
C LEU A 151 -8.60 3.08 -11.36
N LEU A 152 -8.10 3.17 -10.14
CA LEU A 152 -6.77 2.72 -9.76
C LEU A 152 -6.86 1.27 -9.28
N SER A 153 -6.29 0.36 -10.06
CA SER A 153 -6.27 -1.06 -9.76
C SER A 153 -4.87 -1.54 -9.44
N VAL A 154 -4.68 -2.14 -8.28
CA VAL A 154 -3.41 -2.73 -7.86
C VAL A 154 -3.56 -4.24 -7.79
N SER A 155 -2.88 -4.95 -8.68
CA SER A 155 -2.90 -6.41 -8.74
C SER A 155 -1.58 -6.99 -8.22
N THR A 156 -1.64 -7.71 -7.12
CA THR A 156 -0.49 -8.48 -6.60
C THR A 156 -0.27 -9.76 -7.41
N ARG A 157 -1.27 -10.21 -8.16
CA ARG A 157 -1.23 -11.42 -9.00
C ARG A 157 -0.44 -11.21 -10.28
N THR A 158 -0.74 -10.11 -10.98
CA THR A 158 -0.08 -9.73 -12.24
C THR A 158 1.12 -8.81 -12.02
N LYS A 159 1.28 -8.26 -10.80
CA LYS A 159 2.23 -7.19 -10.46
C LYS A 159 2.04 -5.97 -11.36
N THR A 160 0.79 -5.56 -11.51
CA THR A 160 0.38 -4.44 -12.34
C THR A 160 -0.28 -3.37 -11.48
N ILE A 161 0.00 -2.11 -11.76
CA ILE A 161 -0.78 -0.96 -11.32
C ILE A 161 -1.44 -0.40 -12.57
N ALA A 162 -2.77 -0.48 -12.65
CA ALA A 162 -3.53 0.02 -13.79
C ALA A 162 -4.28 1.30 -13.39
N MET A 163 -4.16 2.34 -14.22
CA MET A 163 -4.91 3.58 -14.10
C MET A 163 -5.83 3.69 -15.32
N THR A 164 -7.12 3.45 -15.09
CA THR A 164 -8.14 3.46 -16.14
C THR A 164 -9.09 4.63 -15.94
N SER A 165 -9.04 5.63 -16.82
CA SER A 165 -10.00 6.75 -16.79
C SER A 165 -11.36 6.28 -17.24
N LEU A 166 -12.41 6.64 -16.50
CA LEU A 166 -13.80 6.40 -16.87
C LEU A 166 -14.39 7.70 -17.42
N LEU A 167 -14.79 7.70 -18.68
CA LEU A 167 -15.32 8.90 -19.30
C LEU A 167 -16.70 9.24 -18.72
N ARG A 168 -16.86 10.49 -18.29
CA ARG A 168 -18.05 10.97 -17.60
C ARG A 168 -19.32 10.93 -18.43
N ASP A 169 -19.21 11.00 -19.77
CA ASP A 169 -20.33 11.09 -20.69
C ASP A 169 -20.80 9.72 -21.20
N MET A 170 -20.23 8.60 -20.69
CA MET A 170 -20.74 7.24 -20.95
C MET A 170 -22.19 7.13 -20.49
N TYR A 171 -23.08 6.63 -21.36
CA TYR A 171 -24.45 6.31 -20.99
C TYR A 171 -24.49 4.99 -20.25
N VAL A 172 -24.88 5.02 -18.99
CA VAL A 172 -24.82 3.90 -18.04
C VAL A 172 -26.17 3.63 -17.40
N GLU A 173 -26.39 2.40 -16.95
CA GLU A 173 -27.47 2.04 -16.06
C GLU A 173 -27.12 2.42 -14.62
N ILE A 174 -27.89 3.33 -14.02
CA ILE A 174 -27.69 3.79 -12.63
C ILE A 174 -28.67 3.03 -11.73
N PRO A 175 -28.21 2.31 -10.68
CA PRO A 175 -29.10 1.62 -9.74
C PRO A 175 -30.17 2.54 -9.14
N GLY A 176 -31.44 2.15 -9.21
CA GLY A 176 -32.55 2.96 -8.67
C GLY A 176 -32.93 4.20 -9.46
N HIS A 177 -32.28 4.47 -10.58
CA HIS A 177 -32.51 5.62 -11.44
C HIS A 177 -32.63 5.22 -12.91
N ASP A 178 -33.15 6.14 -13.71
CA ASP A 178 -33.09 6.04 -15.18
C ASP A 178 -31.64 6.09 -15.66
N GLY A 179 -31.37 5.46 -16.80
CA GLY A 179 -30.08 5.54 -17.48
C GLY A 179 -29.67 7.00 -17.76
N ASN A 180 -28.41 7.33 -17.47
CA ASN A 180 -27.87 8.67 -17.61
C ASN A 180 -26.35 8.62 -17.89
N ARG A 181 -25.70 9.79 -17.96
CA ARG A 181 -24.24 9.88 -17.99
C ARG A 181 -23.65 9.39 -16.68
N LEU A 182 -22.46 8.78 -16.72
CA LEU A 182 -21.80 8.23 -15.55
C LEU A 182 -21.64 9.25 -14.41
N ASN A 183 -21.28 10.50 -14.74
CA ASN A 183 -21.09 11.54 -13.72
C ASN A 183 -22.39 11.95 -13.00
N ALA A 184 -23.56 11.61 -13.57
CA ALA A 184 -24.84 11.84 -12.91
C ALA A 184 -25.05 10.92 -11.70
N ALA A 185 -24.47 9.72 -11.71
CA ALA A 185 -24.56 8.80 -10.58
C ALA A 185 -23.99 9.43 -9.30
N TYR A 186 -22.87 10.16 -9.43
CA TYR A 186 -22.30 10.89 -8.31
C TYR A 186 -23.24 12.01 -7.79
N ALA A 187 -23.85 12.77 -8.69
CA ALA A 187 -24.79 13.83 -8.32
C ALA A 187 -26.08 13.29 -7.67
N PHE A 188 -26.48 12.04 -7.99
CA PHE A 188 -27.69 11.42 -7.43
C PHE A 188 -27.49 10.75 -6.07
N GLY A 189 -26.32 10.17 -5.81
CA GLY A 189 -26.08 9.39 -4.61
C GLY A 189 -24.60 9.31 -4.18
N GLY A 190 -23.80 10.32 -4.54
CA GLY A 190 -22.42 10.45 -4.10
C GLY A 190 -21.50 9.32 -4.59
N ALA A 191 -20.44 9.09 -3.82
CA ALA A 191 -19.45 8.08 -4.15
C ALA A 191 -20.02 6.66 -4.13
N GLU A 192 -20.94 6.34 -3.24
CA GLU A 192 -21.56 5.01 -3.12
C GLU A 192 -22.31 4.63 -4.39
N LEU A 193 -23.23 5.46 -4.85
CA LEU A 193 -24.01 5.19 -6.07
C LEU A 193 -23.12 5.17 -7.32
N LEU A 194 -22.08 6.01 -7.35
CA LEU A 194 -21.10 5.97 -8.45
C LEU A 194 -20.34 4.65 -8.47
N MET A 195 -19.87 4.14 -7.32
CA MET A 195 -19.22 2.84 -7.24
C MET A 195 -20.13 1.71 -7.69
N GLU A 196 -21.37 1.64 -7.19
CA GLU A 196 -22.37 0.65 -7.63
C GLU A 196 -22.66 0.73 -9.12
N THR A 197 -22.72 1.93 -9.68
CA THR A 197 -22.90 2.16 -11.11
C THR A 197 -21.73 1.62 -11.93
N VAL A 198 -20.50 1.86 -11.48
CA VAL A 198 -19.29 1.35 -12.12
C VAL A 198 -19.25 -0.18 -12.05
N GLU A 199 -19.54 -0.77 -10.89
CA GLU A 199 -19.61 -2.23 -10.71
C GLU A 199 -20.64 -2.87 -11.65
N LYS A 200 -21.85 -2.32 -11.69
CA LYS A 200 -22.95 -2.85 -12.52
C LYS A 200 -22.61 -2.84 -14.00
N ASN A 201 -22.05 -1.74 -14.52
CA ASN A 201 -21.79 -1.58 -15.95
C ASN A 201 -20.48 -2.23 -16.40
N LEU A 202 -19.45 -2.25 -15.56
CA LEU A 202 -18.13 -2.78 -15.92
C LEU A 202 -17.86 -4.20 -15.41
N GLY A 203 -18.72 -4.75 -14.54
CA GLY A 203 -18.59 -6.13 -14.06
C GLY A 203 -17.35 -6.37 -13.19
N ILE A 204 -16.84 -5.34 -12.56
CA ILE A 204 -15.69 -5.39 -11.63
C ILE A 204 -16.14 -5.01 -10.22
N THR A 205 -15.43 -5.46 -9.21
CA THR A 205 -15.70 -5.03 -7.84
C THR A 205 -14.92 -3.76 -7.53
N VAL A 206 -15.59 -2.71 -7.07
CA VAL A 206 -14.99 -1.44 -6.63
C VAL A 206 -15.23 -1.27 -5.14
N ASN A 207 -14.27 -1.64 -4.33
CA ASN A 207 -14.47 -1.72 -2.87
C ASN A 207 -14.14 -0.43 -2.14
N ARG A 208 -13.33 0.43 -2.76
CA ARG A 208 -12.78 1.62 -2.12
C ARG A 208 -12.85 2.82 -3.05
N TYR A 209 -12.96 4.00 -2.44
CA TYR A 209 -12.81 5.25 -3.17
C TYR A 209 -11.90 6.21 -2.42
N VAL A 210 -11.35 7.13 -3.17
CA VAL A 210 -10.65 8.32 -2.67
C VAL A 210 -11.18 9.51 -3.45
N GLN A 211 -11.77 10.45 -2.75
CA GLN A 211 -12.29 11.68 -3.30
C GLN A 211 -11.40 12.85 -2.90
N VAL A 212 -11.05 13.67 -3.87
CA VAL A 212 -10.24 14.87 -3.68
C VAL A 212 -10.88 16.05 -4.40
N ASN A 213 -10.80 17.24 -3.82
CA ASN A 213 -11.11 18.47 -4.50
C ASN A 213 -9.87 19.04 -5.21
N PHE A 214 -10.02 20.14 -5.93
CA PHE A 214 -8.92 20.77 -6.67
C PHE A 214 -7.74 21.21 -5.80
N GLU A 215 -8.05 21.74 -4.61
CA GLU A 215 -7.03 22.15 -3.65
C GLU A 215 -6.23 20.98 -3.13
N ALA A 216 -6.91 19.89 -2.74
CA ALA A 216 -6.26 18.66 -2.32
C ALA A 216 -5.36 18.06 -3.42
N PHE A 217 -5.81 18.13 -4.68
CA PHE A 217 -5.01 17.66 -5.82
C PHE A 217 -3.74 18.49 -5.99
N ALA A 218 -3.82 19.81 -5.97
CA ALA A 218 -2.66 20.70 -6.05
C ALA A 218 -1.70 20.45 -4.87
N ASN A 219 -2.23 20.36 -3.65
CA ASN A 219 -1.45 20.07 -2.45
C ASN A 219 -0.77 18.69 -2.48
N LEU A 220 -1.40 17.69 -3.11
CA LEU A 220 -0.79 16.37 -3.32
C LEU A 220 0.44 16.47 -4.23
N VAL A 221 0.32 17.19 -5.35
CA VAL A 221 1.45 17.41 -6.26
C VAL A 221 2.59 18.14 -5.55
N ASP A 222 2.29 19.19 -4.78
CA ASP A 222 3.30 19.91 -4.01
C ASP A 222 3.95 19.02 -2.92
N ALA A 223 3.17 18.14 -2.29
CA ALA A 223 3.66 17.24 -1.26
C ALA A 223 4.65 16.19 -1.78
N VAL A 224 4.53 15.78 -3.04
CA VAL A 224 5.52 14.88 -3.69
C VAL A 224 6.71 15.64 -4.26
N GLY A 225 6.72 16.98 -4.18
CA GLY A 225 7.81 17.83 -4.67
C GLY A 225 7.60 18.31 -6.10
N GLY A 226 6.38 18.30 -6.64
CA GLY A 226 6.06 18.63 -8.02
C GLY A 226 6.11 17.42 -8.95
N VAL A 227 5.85 17.62 -10.25
CA VAL A 227 5.85 16.58 -11.29
C VAL A 227 6.59 17.04 -12.53
N ASP A 228 7.37 16.15 -13.16
CA ASP A 228 8.11 16.44 -14.38
C ASP A 228 7.35 15.87 -15.58
N LEU A 229 6.91 16.75 -16.48
CA LEU A 229 6.14 16.38 -17.67
C LEU A 229 6.69 17.03 -18.92
N GLU A 230 6.58 16.34 -20.05
CA GLU A 230 6.86 16.90 -21.37
C GLU A 230 5.60 17.61 -21.88
N LEU A 231 5.69 18.92 -22.10
CA LEU A 231 4.61 19.77 -22.57
C LEU A 231 5.01 20.48 -23.87
N SER A 232 4.03 20.61 -24.76
CA SER A 232 4.15 21.51 -25.90
C SER A 232 4.00 22.97 -25.49
N SER A 233 4.49 23.90 -26.33
CA SER A 233 4.33 25.34 -26.13
C SER A 233 2.86 25.74 -25.95
N GLY A 234 1.94 25.20 -26.75
CA GLY A 234 0.54 25.46 -26.64
C GLY A 234 -0.08 24.95 -25.32
N GLU A 235 0.40 23.81 -24.79
CA GLU A 235 -0.06 23.34 -23.48
C GLU A 235 0.45 24.24 -22.35
N LYS A 236 1.69 24.73 -22.42
CA LYS A 236 2.25 25.66 -21.44
C LYS A 236 1.51 27.02 -21.43
N GLU A 237 1.15 27.56 -22.60
CA GLU A 237 0.32 28.77 -22.68
C GLU A 237 -1.04 28.57 -22.02
N LEU A 238 -1.68 27.42 -22.23
CA LEU A 238 -2.96 27.12 -21.62
C LEU A 238 -2.85 26.89 -20.11
N VAL A 239 -1.75 26.31 -19.62
CA VAL A 239 -1.47 26.24 -18.18
C VAL A 239 -1.50 27.64 -17.57
N ASN A 240 -0.80 28.59 -18.19
CA ASN A 240 -0.80 30.00 -17.73
C ASN A 240 -2.19 30.64 -17.82
N GLY A 241 -2.98 30.31 -18.84
CA GLY A 241 -4.36 30.75 -18.97
C GLY A 241 -5.26 30.27 -17.83
N TYR A 242 -5.17 28.99 -17.48
CA TYR A 242 -5.93 28.40 -16.34
C TYR A 242 -5.43 28.88 -14.97
N LEU A 243 -4.14 29.20 -14.84
CA LEU A 243 -3.59 29.77 -13.61
C LEU A 243 -4.21 31.14 -13.27
N ASN A 244 -4.66 31.92 -14.27
CA ASN A 244 -5.40 33.16 -14.00
C ASN A 244 -6.66 32.92 -13.22
N GLU A 245 -7.48 31.95 -13.66
CA GLU A 245 -8.71 31.58 -12.95
C GLU A 245 -8.39 31.07 -11.54
N TYR A 246 -7.37 30.21 -11.42
CA TYR A 246 -6.94 29.69 -10.13
C TYR A 246 -6.46 30.78 -9.16
N ASN A 247 -5.64 31.73 -9.67
CA ASN A 247 -5.12 32.84 -8.87
C ASN A 247 -6.24 33.77 -8.40
N GLU A 248 -7.20 34.10 -9.29
CA GLU A 248 -8.39 34.90 -8.92
C GLU A 248 -9.18 34.19 -7.82
N LEU A 249 -9.46 32.89 -7.96
CA LEU A 249 -10.24 32.12 -6.99
C LEU A 249 -9.55 31.98 -5.64
N THR A 250 -8.20 31.92 -5.62
CA THR A 250 -7.39 31.75 -4.40
C THR A 250 -6.87 33.06 -3.84
N GLY A 251 -7.24 34.21 -4.45
CA GLY A 251 -6.83 35.55 -4.01
C GLY A 251 -5.34 35.84 -4.22
N LYS A 252 -4.69 35.13 -5.15
CA LYS A 252 -3.30 35.37 -5.55
C LYS A 252 -3.22 36.44 -6.62
N GLU A 253 -2.04 37.07 -6.73
CA GLU A 253 -1.81 38.08 -7.77
C GLU A 253 -1.82 37.45 -9.17
N PHE A 254 -2.25 38.25 -10.16
CA PHE A 254 -2.19 37.87 -11.57
C PHE A 254 -0.76 37.51 -11.98
N GLY A 255 -0.60 36.40 -12.70
CA GLY A 255 0.71 35.94 -13.15
C GLY A 255 1.49 35.11 -12.11
N THR A 256 0.93 34.89 -10.93
CA THR A 256 1.55 33.99 -9.93
C THR A 256 1.65 32.57 -10.49
N ASP A 257 2.79 31.93 -10.26
CA ASP A 257 3.10 30.54 -10.70
C ASP A 257 3.13 30.34 -12.24
N TYR A 258 3.25 31.39 -13.04
CA TYR A 258 3.33 31.25 -14.50
C TYR A 258 4.59 30.52 -14.93
N LEU A 259 4.44 29.63 -15.92
CA LEU A 259 5.55 29.07 -16.67
C LEU A 259 6.21 30.17 -17.49
N GLN A 260 7.50 30.37 -17.31
CA GLN A 260 8.27 31.43 -17.97
C GLN A 260 8.83 30.97 -19.32
N ASP A 261 9.25 29.68 -19.39
CA ASP A 261 9.70 29.08 -20.64
C ASP A 261 8.53 28.35 -21.31
N LEU A 262 8.08 28.93 -22.42
CA LEU A 262 6.95 28.39 -23.20
C LEU A 262 7.41 27.56 -24.42
N THR A 263 8.69 27.19 -24.51
CA THR A 263 9.16 26.28 -25.56
C THR A 263 8.78 24.82 -25.27
N ASP A 264 8.65 24.00 -26.33
CA ASP A 264 8.36 22.56 -26.14
C ASP A 264 9.45 21.89 -25.31
N GLY A 265 9.06 20.95 -24.45
CA GLY A 265 9.99 20.14 -23.66
C GLY A 265 9.58 19.87 -22.22
N MET A 266 10.50 19.21 -21.52
CA MET A 266 10.30 18.88 -20.10
C MET A 266 10.16 20.12 -19.24
N VAL A 267 9.19 20.08 -18.33
CA VAL A 267 8.94 21.14 -17.36
C VAL A 267 8.57 20.53 -16.01
N HIS A 268 9.11 21.12 -14.96
CA HIS A 268 8.72 20.81 -13.59
C HIS A 268 7.51 21.65 -13.21
N LEU A 269 6.39 20.99 -12.88
CA LEU A 269 5.13 21.62 -12.50
C LEU A 269 4.91 21.53 -10.99
N ASN A 270 4.59 22.65 -10.36
CA ASN A 270 4.05 22.67 -9.01
C ASN A 270 2.55 22.30 -9.00
N GLY A 271 1.93 22.25 -7.81
CA GLY A 271 0.53 21.85 -7.63
C GLY A 271 -0.45 22.66 -8.48
N PRO A 272 -0.49 24.01 -8.38
CA PRO A 272 -1.34 24.86 -9.21
C PRO A 272 -1.12 24.67 -10.72
N GLN A 273 0.12 24.54 -11.18
CA GLN A 273 0.46 24.33 -12.58
C GLN A 273 -0.02 22.94 -13.07
N ALA A 274 0.19 21.89 -12.30
CA ALA A 274 -0.28 20.56 -12.62
C ALA A 274 -1.81 20.45 -12.61
N LEU A 275 -2.48 21.16 -11.70
CA LEU A 275 -3.93 21.28 -11.69
C LEU A 275 -4.42 21.99 -12.97
N ALA A 276 -3.81 23.10 -13.34
CA ALA A 276 -4.12 23.86 -14.56
C ALA A 276 -3.94 22.97 -15.81
N TYR A 277 -2.85 22.21 -15.89
CA TYR A 277 -2.60 21.23 -16.96
C TYR A 277 -3.69 20.17 -17.04
N SER A 278 -4.10 19.61 -15.90
CA SER A 278 -5.12 18.56 -15.81
C SER A 278 -6.53 19.02 -16.21
N ARG A 279 -6.80 20.31 -16.05
CA ARG A 279 -8.12 20.93 -16.37
C ARG A 279 -8.26 21.34 -17.82
N ASN A 280 -7.17 21.36 -18.59
CA ASN A 280 -7.17 21.85 -19.95
C ASN A 280 -8.18 21.11 -20.84
N ARG A 281 -9.13 21.87 -21.42
CA ARG A 281 -10.17 21.39 -22.35
C ARG A 281 -10.04 21.96 -23.76
N TYR A 282 -9.13 22.88 -23.98
CA TYR A 282 -8.98 23.58 -25.27
C TYR A 282 -8.08 22.84 -26.25
N ILE A 283 -7.20 21.98 -25.78
CA ILE A 283 -6.41 21.09 -26.63
C ILE A 283 -6.96 19.66 -26.54
N GLY A 284 -7.54 19.19 -27.64
CA GLY A 284 -8.05 17.83 -27.76
C GLY A 284 -9.48 17.63 -27.22
N THR A 285 -9.86 16.39 -27.11
CA THR A 285 -11.17 15.93 -26.61
C THR A 285 -11.16 15.69 -25.10
N ASP A 286 -12.30 15.28 -24.54
CA ASP A 286 -12.39 14.77 -23.16
C ASP A 286 -11.39 13.62 -22.90
N PHE A 287 -11.09 12.80 -23.89
CA PHE A 287 -10.03 11.78 -23.83
C PHE A 287 -8.65 12.41 -23.57
N GLY A 288 -8.30 13.48 -24.28
CA GLY A 288 -7.04 14.19 -24.05
C GLY A 288 -6.95 14.78 -22.63
N ARG A 289 -8.06 15.29 -22.08
CA ARG A 289 -8.09 15.76 -20.69
C ARG A 289 -7.84 14.60 -19.71
N THR A 290 -8.52 13.48 -19.86
CA THR A 290 -8.33 12.31 -18.99
C THR A 290 -6.93 11.71 -19.10
N GLU A 291 -6.30 11.80 -20.28
CA GLU A 291 -4.90 11.42 -20.46
C GLU A 291 -3.95 12.32 -19.67
N ARG A 292 -4.14 13.65 -19.71
CA ARG A 292 -3.34 14.60 -18.92
C ARG A 292 -3.48 14.34 -17.41
N GLN A 293 -4.70 14.08 -16.94
CA GLN A 293 -4.93 13.71 -15.54
C GLN A 293 -4.16 12.43 -15.15
N ARG A 294 -4.16 11.40 -16.02
CA ARG A 294 -3.40 10.17 -15.77
C ARG A 294 -1.89 10.42 -15.78
N LYS A 295 -1.37 11.26 -16.69
CA LYS A 295 0.07 11.61 -16.74
C LYS A 295 0.52 12.24 -15.42
N VAL A 296 -0.23 13.22 -14.91
CA VAL A 296 0.08 13.84 -13.61
C VAL A 296 0.00 12.80 -12.48
N LEU A 297 -1.07 12.01 -12.45
CA LEU A 297 -1.25 11.00 -11.39
C LEU A 297 -0.17 9.92 -11.43
N ALA A 298 0.26 9.49 -12.62
CA ALA A 298 1.32 8.52 -12.78
C ALA A 298 2.64 9.01 -12.19
N GLU A 299 2.97 10.27 -12.47
CA GLU A 299 4.17 10.89 -11.94
C GLU A 299 4.08 11.08 -10.41
N VAL A 300 2.92 11.49 -9.91
CA VAL A 300 2.65 11.53 -8.46
C VAL A 300 2.87 10.15 -7.82
N VAL A 301 2.34 9.08 -8.40
CA VAL A 301 2.52 7.72 -7.86
C VAL A 301 3.98 7.29 -7.91
N HIS A 302 4.70 7.67 -8.96
CA HIS A 302 6.13 7.40 -9.07
C HIS A 302 6.95 8.12 -7.99
N GLN A 303 6.57 9.35 -7.66
CA GLN A 303 7.25 10.18 -6.66
C GLN A 303 6.69 9.99 -5.22
N LEU A 304 5.60 9.23 -5.04
CA LEU A 304 4.97 9.03 -3.74
C LEU A 304 5.93 8.57 -2.62
N PRO A 305 6.94 7.71 -2.86
CA PRO A 305 7.92 7.36 -1.84
C PRO A 305 8.68 8.56 -1.28
N GLN A 306 8.87 9.63 -2.07
CA GLN A 306 9.54 10.86 -1.63
C GLN A 306 8.65 11.68 -0.68
N ALA A 307 7.32 11.67 -0.89
CA ALA A 307 6.37 12.38 -0.03
C ALA A 307 6.40 11.87 1.43
N LEU A 308 6.78 10.63 1.64
CA LEU A 308 6.94 10.05 2.99
C LEU A 308 8.02 10.77 3.82
N TRP A 309 8.95 11.47 3.17
CA TRP A 309 9.98 12.28 3.82
C TRP A 309 9.51 13.72 4.12
N HIS A 310 8.33 14.11 3.61
CA HIS A 310 7.71 15.42 3.81
C HIS A 310 6.31 15.32 4.45
N PRO A 311 6.15 14.66 5.60
CA PRO A 311 4.84 14.34 6.17
C PRO A 311 3.98 15.57 6.48
N ARG A 312 4.59 16.72 6.78
CA ARG A 312 3.86 17.96 7.08
C ARG A 312 3.09 18.51 5.89
N ALA A 313 3.61 18.36 4.67
CA ALA A 313 2.93 18.81 3.45
C ALA A 313 1.66 17.98 3.20
N LEU A 314 1.76 16.65 3.40
CA LEU A 314 0.60 15.76 3.33
C LEU A 314 -0.43 16.08 4.43
N GLU A 315 0.03 16.28 5.66
CA GLU A 315 -0.84 16.49 6.83
C GLU A 315 -1.69 17.74 6.75
N ASN A 316 -1.17 18.84 6.23
CA ASN A 316 -1.83 20.14 6.27
C ASN A 316 -2.59 20.46 4.99
N GLY A 317 -2.14 19.93 3.85
CA GLY A 317 -2.69 20.28 2.55
C GLY A 317 -3.61 19.23 1.95
N LEU A 318 -3.24 17.94 2.04
CA LEU A 318 -3.97 16.87 1.38
C LEU A 318 -5.00 16.21 2.30
N LEU A 319 -4.56 15.70 3.46
CA LEU A 319 -5.37 14.81 4.28
C LEU A 319 -6.70 15.37 4.76
N PRO A 320 -6.82 16.66 5.16
CA PRO A 320 -8.10 17.25 5.57
C PRO A 320 -9.13 17.36 4.44
N ASN A 321 -8.65 17.39 3.19
CA ASN A 321 -9.46 17.53 1.99
C ASN A 321 -9.66 16.19 1.24
N LEU A 322 -9.26 15.09 1.86
CA LEU A 322 -9.40 13.74 1.31
C LEU A 322 -10.53 13.02 2.02
N THR A 323 -11.52 12.55 1.25
CA THR A 323 -12.61 11.70 1.75
C THR A 323 -12.44 10.27 1.21
N THR A 324 -12.58 9.28 2.09
CA THR A 324 -12.36 7.87 1.70
C THR A 324 -13.12 6.89 2.59
N ASN A 325 -13.38 5.69 2.09
CA ASN A 325 -13.80 4.53 2.88
C ASN A 325 -12.67 3.50 3.09
N LEU A 326 -11.41 3.86 2.77
CA LEU A 326 -10.25 3.03 3.12
C LEU A 326 -10.12 2.96 4.65
N THR A 327 -9.95 1.78 5.17
CA THR A 327 -9.67 1.57 6.60
C THR A 327 -8.21 1.87 6.92
N VAL A 328 -7.90 2.18 8.19
CA VAL A 328 -6.50 2.38 8.64
C VAL A 328 -5.60 1.17 8.32
N GLY A 329 -6.15 -0.05 8.43
CA GLY A 329 -5.42 -1.28 8.11
C GLY A 329 -5.07 -1.39 6.62
N GLU A 330 -5.95 -0.94 5.74
CA GLU A 330 -5.70 -0.89 4.29
C GLU A 330 -4.69 0.19 3.93
N CYS A 331 -4.82 1.38 4.51
CA CYS A 331 -3.83 2.44 4.34
C CYS A 331 -2.43 1.97 4.78
N TYR A 332 -2.35 1.25 5.91
CA TYR A 332 -1.10 0.67 6.38
C TYR A 332 -0.53 -0.38 5.41
N ARG A 333 -1.37 -1.30 4.90
CA ARG A 333 -0.94 -2.29 3.89
C ARG A 333 -0.45 -1.62 2.61
N LEU A 334 -1.19 -0.65 2.09
CA LEU A 334 -0.79 0.11 0.89
C LEU A 334 0.54 0.84 1.11
N THR A 335 0.74 1.46 2.28
CA THR A 335 2.00 2.10 2.65
C THR A 335 3.17 1.11 2.66
N LEU A 336 2.97 -0.10 3.22
CA LEU A 336 4.00 -1.15 3.19
C LEU A 336 4.26 -1.70 1.79
N MET A 337 3.27 -1.66 0.90
CA MET A 337 3.40 -2.13 -0.49
C MET A 337 4.02 -1.07 -1.41
N ALA A 338 3.90 0.21 -1.10
CA ALA A 338 4.36 1.30 -1.96
C ALA A 338 5.81 1.17 -2.44
N PRO A 339 6.81 0.79 -1.60
CA PRO A 339 8.19 0.59 -2.05
C PRO A 339 8.36 -0.56 -3.06
N PHE A 340 7.45 -1.53 -3.04
CA PHE A 340 7.45 -2.66 -3.98
C PHE A 340 6.70 -2.33 -5.26
N GLY A 341 5.75 -1.38 -5.20
CA GLY A 341 4.95 -0.91 -6.34
C GLY A 341 5.80 -0.28 -7.45
N VAL A 342 6.96 0.28 -7.13
CA VAL A 342 7.95 0.79 -8.10
C VAL A 342 8.40 -0.29 -9.12
N ARG A 343 8.25 -1.57 -8.76
CA ARG A 343 8.59 -2.72 -9.63
C ARG A 343 7.39 -3.28 -10.39
N TYR A 344 6.21 -2.72 -10.19
CA TYR A 344 5.00 -3.14 -10.86
C TYR A 344 4.94 -2.48 -12.25
N ASP A 345 4.39 -3.23 -13.21
CA ASP A 345 4.13 -2.70 -14.55
C ASP A 345 2.98 -1.69 -14.47
N MET A 346 3.23 -0.43 -14.88
CA MET A 346 2.21 0.61 -14.90
C MET A 346 1.48 0.58 -16.24
N GLN A 347 0.16 0.40 -16.19
CA GLN A 347 -0.72 0.37 -17.36
C GLN A 347 -1.67 1.57 -17.32
N HIS A 348 -1.85 2.19 -18.46
CA HIS A 348 -2.73 3.35 -18.61
C HIS A 348 -3.78 3.07 -19.68
N GLY A 349 -5.01 3.41 -19.37
CA GLY A 349 -6.11 3.20 -20.30
C GLY A 349 -7.28 4.14 -20.06
N SER A 350 -8.26 4.10 -20.92
CA SER A 350 -9.55 4.76 -20.74
C SER A 350 -10.69 3.84 -21.15
N ILE A 351 -11.81 3.97 -20.47
CA ILE A 351 -13.08 3.36 -20.86
C ILE A 351 -14.04 4.49 -21.18
N PRO A 352 -14.67 4.40 -22.38
CA PRO A 352 -14.64 3.29 -23.35
C PRO A 352 -13.32 3.23 -24.14
N LEU A 353 -12.96 2.02 -24.58
CA LEU A 353 -11.85 1.80 -25.52
C LEU A 353 -12.18 2.34 -26.90
N ASP A 354 -11.17 2.72 -27.66
CA ASP A 354 -11.35 3.13 -29.05
C ASP A 354 -12.07 2.06 -29.88
N GLY A 355 -13.07 2.48 -30.61
CA GLY A 355 -13.89 1.58 -31.43
C GLY A 355 -14.97 0.81 -30.66
N THR A 356 -15.10 0.97 -29.34
CA THR A 356 -16.14 0.34 -28.52
C THR A 356 -17.23 1.30 -28.09
N TYR A 357 -17.33 2.45 -28.70
CA TYR A 357 -18.36 3.45 -28.42
C TYR A 357 -18.75 4.22 -29.69
N ARG A 358 -19.88 4.89 -29.59
CA ARG A 358 -20.33 5.87 -30.59
C ARG A 358 -20.98 7.06 -29.91
N ASP A 359 -20.89 8.23 -30.56
CA ASP A 359 -21.65 9.39 -30.15
C ASP A 359 -23.14 9.17 -30.37
N ALA A 360 -23.95 9.49 -29.39
CA ALA A 360 -25.40 9.33 -29.45
C ALA A 360 -26.11 10.49 -28.73
N THR A 361 -27.35 10.71 -29.08
CA THR A 361 -28.25 11.61 -28.33
C THR A 361 -29.37 10.79 -27.72
N ILE A 362 -29.33 10.60 -26.42
CA ILE A 362 -30.35 9.87 -25.67
C ILE A 362 -31.06 10.84 -24.71
N ARG A 363 -32.38 10.90 -24.77
CA ARG A 363 -33.19 11.82 -23.92
C ARG A 363 -32.70 13.28 -23.99
N LYS A 364 -32.33 13.76 -25.18
CA LYS A 364 -31.74 15.08 -25.45
C LYS A 364 -30.38 15.34 -24.82
N MET A 365 -29.70 14.33 -24.30
CA MET A 365 -28.33 14.41 -23.80
C MET A 365 -27.35 13.88 -24.83
N ALA A 366 -26.29 14.61 -25.11
CA ALA A 366 -25.13 14.07 -25.82
C ALA A 366 -24.39 13.09 -24.91
N VAL A 367 -24.22 11.84 -25.37
CA VAL A 367 -23.66 10.74 -24.58
C VAL A 367 -22.77 9.87 -25.46
N LEU A 368 -21.93 9.05 -24.82
CA LEU A 368 -21.23 7.96 -25.42
C LEU A 368 -22.01 6.67 -25.18
N GLU A 369 -22.54 6.05 -26.24
CA GLU A 369 -23.14 4.73 -26.18
C GLU A 369 -22.04 3.69 -26.28
N VAL A 370 -21.88 2.84 -25.25
CA VAL A 370 -20.69 2.01 -25.02
C VAL A 370 -21.00 0.52 -25.18
N ASP A 371 -20.13 -0.20 -25.86
CA ASP A 371 -20.09 -1.67 -25.81
C ASP A 371 -19.41 -2.11 -24.49
N PHE A 372 -20.22 -2.34 -23.47
CA PHE A 372 -19.70 -2.74 -22.16
C PHE A 372 -19.08 -4.15 -22.16
N ASP A 373 -19.49 -5.06 -23.02
CA ASP A 373 -18.93 -6.42 -23.03
C ASP A 373 -17.48 -6.43 -23.49
N ALA A 374 -17.14 -5.64 -24.52
CA ALA A 374 -15.77 -5.46 -24.95
C ALA A 374 -14.90 -4.80 -23.84
N ASN A 375 -15.45 -3.81 -23.15
CA ASN A 375 -14.74 -3.11 -22.08
C ASN A 375 -14.58 -3.95 -20.81
N ARG A 376 -15.56 -4.79 -20.45
CA ARG A 376 -15.46 -5.78 -19.35
C ARG A 376 -14.36 -6.81 -19.63
N LYS A 377 -14.33 -7.34 -20.85
CA LYS A 377 -13.29 -8.30 -21.26
C LYS A 377 -11.89 -7.70 -21.12
N TYR A 378 -11.70 -6.48 -21.59
CA TYR A 378 -10.43 -5.76 -21.44
C TYR A 378 -9.99 -5.63 -19.99
N LEU A 379 -10.90 -5.20 -19.09
CA LEU A 379 -10.58 -5.06 -17.66
C LEU A 379 -10.25 -6.40 -17.02
N GLN A 380 -10.96 -7.47 -17.40
CA GLN A 380 -10.70 -8.79 -16.89
C GLN A 380 -9.30 -9.29 -17.29
N GLU A 381 -8.93 -9.14 -18.56
CA GLU A 381 -7.59 -9.48 -19.06
C GLU A 381 -6.51 -8.65 -18.36
N LEU A 382 -6.72 -7.34 -18.21
CA LEU A 382 -5.76 -6.43 -17.60
C LEU A 382 -5.49 -6.73 -16.12
N LEU A 383 -6.54 -7.02 -15.34
CA LEU A 383 -6.45 -7.05 -13.87
C LEU A 383 -6.28 -8.46 -13.31
N TYR A 384 -6.82 -9.49 -13.97
CA TYR A 384 -6.91 -10.83 -13.40
C TYR A 384 -6.15 -11.89 -14.18
N GLU A 385 -5.86 -11.68 -15.46
CA GLU A 385 -5.14 -12.65 -16.28
C GLU A 385 -3.64 -12.31 -16.33
N LYS A 386 -2.79 -13.31 -16.02
CA LYS A 386 -1.36 -13.16 -16.24
C LYS A 386 -1.10 -13.00 -17.74
N LYS A 387 -0.38 -11.96 -18.15
CA LYS A 387 0.16 -11.88 -19.50
C LYS A 387 0.85 -13.22 -19.81
N LYS A 388 0.40 -13.92 -20.83
CA LYS A 388 1.14 -15.08 -21.36
C LYS A 388 2.49 -14.51 -21.80
N GLU A 389 3.57 -14.91 -21.13
CA GLU A 389 4.92 -14.66 -21.63
C GLU A 389 4.97 -15.31 -23.01
N ASN A 390 4.91 -14.48 -24.05
CA ASN A 390 5.24 -14.92 -25.41
C ASN A 390 6.76 -15.20 -25.39
N GLY A 391 7.09 -16.53 -25.34
CA GLY A 391 8.44 -17.04 -25.42
C GLY A 391 9.10 -16.78 -26.79
#